data_6d42b548dbed33253cee0f60ad5e0b98
#
_entry.id   6d42b548dbed33253cee0f60ad5e0b98
#
_cell.length_a   1.000
_cell.length_b   1.000
_cell.length_c   1.000
_cell.angle_alpha   90.00
_cell.angle_beta   90.00
_cell.angle_gamma   90.00
#
_symmetry.space_group_name_H-M   'P 1'
#
loop_
_entity.id
_entity.type
_entity.pdbx_description
1 polymer ?
#
loop_
_entity_poly.entity_id
_entity_poly.type
_entity_poly.pdbx_seq_one_letter_code
_entity_poly.pdbx_strand_id
1 'polypeptide(L)'
;DVTKMRPELAQLVTKIKEKNLKIKCCYVTDQKVDYQDELVEIIDEEKIIQNLWDRIKKPAAGKKSSIKLERMLRHENTILGILKLRELTDFVSKNKEYVFESNIRQWMQFKTTVNKGLRETLQTNPGKFFFYNNGITIVVSDFTELGENMIELFAPQIVNGAQTSNSILDHSKRTKNM
;
A
#
# COMPACT_ATOMS: atom_id res chain seq x y z
N ASP A 1 -23.19 11.56 -22.82
CA ASP A 1 -24.22 10.81 -23.57
C ASP A 1 -24.44 9.47 -22.87
N VAL A 2 -25.57 9.34 -22.17
CA VAL A 2 -25.94 8.14 -21.36
C VAL A 2 -25.97 6.86 -22.20
N THR A 3 -26.05 7.00 -23.52
CA THR A 3 -26.07 5.89 -24.48
C THR A 3 -24.76 5.09 -24.57
N LYS A 4 -23.66 5.64 -24.06
CA LYS A 4 -22.34 4.94 -24.02
C LYS A 4 -22.10 4.21 -22.70
N MET A 5 -22.93 4.43 -21.69
CA MET A 5 -22.85 3.70 -20.43
C MET A 5 -23.61 2.37 -20.57
N ARG A 6 -23.18 1.36 -19.78
CA ARG A 6 -23.93 0.11 -19.72
C ARG A 6 -25.39 0.41 -19.37
N PRO A 7 -26.36 -0.18 -20.07
CA PRO A 7 -27.78 0.10 -19.88
C PRO A 7 -28.26 0.00 -18.42
N GLU A 8 -27.68 -0.92 -17.67
CA GLU A 8 -27.97 -1.13 -16.25
C GLU A 8 -27.59 0.07 -15.37
N LEU A 9 -26.47 0.72 -15.67
CA LEU A 9 -26.03 1.90 -14.92
C LEU A 9 -26.94 3.10 -15.19
N ALA A 10 -27.33 3.31 -16.45
CA ALA A 10 -28.26 4.35 -16.82
C ALA A 10 -29.63 4.18 -16.12
N GLN A 11 -30.14 2.95 -16.06
CA GLN A 11 -31.38 2.63 -15.33
C GLN A 11 -31.24 2.87 -13.83
N LEU A 12 -30.07 2.54 -13.24
CA LEU A 12 -29.80 2.79 -11.83
C LEU A 12 -29.79 4.28 -11.51
N VAL A 13 -29.10 5.09 -12.33
CA VAL A 13 -29.05 6.56 -12.18
C VAL A 13 -30.46 7.16 -12.28
N THR A 14 -31.26 6.72 -13.23
CA THR A 14 -32.65 7.16 -13.36
C THR A 14 -33.46 6.84 -12.10
N LYS A 15 -33.38 5.62 -11.57
CA LYS A 15 -34.06 5.22 -10.32
C LYS A 15 -33.62 6.03 -9.10
N ILE A 16 -32.33 6.37 -9.01
CA ILE A 16 -31.79 7.21 -7.93
C ILE A 16 -32.38 8.61 -8.00
N LYS A 17 -32.45 9.21 -9.19
CA LYS A 17 -33.05 10.53 -9.43
C LYS A 17 -34.54 10.54 -9.13
N GLU A 18 -35.28 9.58 -9.65
CA GLU A 18 -36.74 9.46 -9.43
C GLU A 18 -37.10 9.32 -7.94
N LYS A 19 -36.28 8.60 -7.18
CA LYS A 19 -36.52 8.36 -5.74
C LYS A 19 -35.86 9.41 -4.85
N ASN A 20 -35.19 10.42 -5.40
CA ASN A 20 -34.47 11.47 -4.69
C ASN A 20 -33.50 10.91 -3.61
N LEU A 21 -32.78 9.83 -3.95
CA LEU A 21 -31.86 9.18 -3.03
C LEU A 21 -30.53 9.95 -2.99
N LYS A 22 -30.00 10.16 -1.81
CA LYS A 22 -28.67 10.77 -1.60
C LYS A 22 -27.54 9.73 -1.76
N ILE A 23 -27.44 9.14 -2.94
CA ILE A 23 -26.46 8.08 -3.26
C ILE A 23 -25.69 8.55 -4.49
N LYS A 24 -24.36 8.42 -4.46
CA LYS A 24 -23.49 8.55 -5.64
C LYS A 24 -23.14 7.19 -6.19
N CYS A 25 -23.19 7.06 -7.51
CA CYS A 25 -22.68 5.90 -8.22
C CYS A 25 -21.22 6.12 -8.59
N CYS A 26 -20.39 5.11 -8.40
CA CYS A 26 -19.01 5.10 -8.88
C CYS A 26 -18.91 4.09 -10.03
N TYR A 27 -18.55 4.55 -11.22
CA TYR A 27 -18.35 3.71 -12.39
C TYR A 27 -16.86 3.60 -12.68
N VAL A 28 -16.33 2.39 -12.56
CA VAL A 28 -14.91 2.09 -12.81
C VAL A 28 -14.79 1.42 -14.18
N THR A 29 -13.94 1.94 -15.04
CA THR A 29 -13.72 1.44 -16.40
C THR A 29 -12.26 1.60 -16.80
N ASP A 30 -11.80 0.74 -17.70
CA ASP A 30 -10.51 0.82 -18.41
C ASP A 30 -10.57 1.71 -19.67
N GLN A 31 -11.75 2.24 -20.00
CA GLN A 31 -11.97 3.07 -21.17
C GLN A 31 -12.18 4.54 -20.77
N LYS A 32 -11.72 5.46 -21.60
CA LYS A 32 -12.01 6.87 -21.44
C LYS A 32 -13.50 7.13 -21.69
N VAL A 33 -14.18 7.70 -20.71
CA VAL A 33 -15.62 7.99 -20.77
C VAL A 33 -15.83 9.50 -20.61
N ASP A 34 -16.40 10.13 -21.62
CA ASP A 34 -16.80 11.53 -21.59
C ASP A 34 -18.26 11.62 -21.13
N TYR A 35 -18.45 11.54 -19.81
CA TYR A 35 -19.76 11.66 -19.16
C TYR A 35 -19.65 12.45 -17.86
N GLN A 36 -20.55 13.40 -17.67
CA GLN A 36 -20.64 14.21 -16.46
C GLN A 36 -22.04 14.16 -15.88
N ASP A 37 -22.16 13.72 -14.65
CA ASP A 37 -23.40 13.75 -13.89
C ASP A 37 -23.06 13.89 -12.40
N GLU A 38 -23.83 14.70 -11.65
CA GLU A 38 -23.61 14.96 -10.23
C GLU A 38 -23.69 13.68 -9.36
N LEU A 39 -24.43 12.67 -9.83
CA LEU A 39 -24.64 11.41 -9.14
C LEU A 39 -23.69 10.31 -9.58
N VAL A 40 -22.86 10.53 -10.61
CA VAL A 40 -21.94 9.52 -11.15
C VAL A 40 -20.52 10.02 -11.12
N GLU A 41 -19.67 9.33 -10.38
CA GLU A 41 -18.25 9.51 -10.44
C GLU A 41 -17.64 8.46 -11.39
N ILE A 42 -17.03 8.91 -12.47
CA ILE A 42 -16.29 8.04 -13.39
C ILE A 42 -14.84 7.95 -12.93
N ILE A 43 -14.38 6.73 -12.76
CA ILE A 43 -12.97 6.40 -12.46
C ILE A 43 -12.46 5.59 -13.65
N ASP A 44 -11.92 6.28 -14.62
CA ASP A 44 -11.23 5.70 -15.77
C ASP A 44 -9.74 5.42 -15.45
N GLU A 45 -9.04 4.83 -16.41
CA GLU A 45 -7.63 4.48 -16.25
C GLU A 45 -6.77 5.73 -15.90
N GLU A 46 -7.01 6.86 -16.56
CA GLU A 46 -6.27 8.10 -16.35
C GLU A 46 -6.47 8.61 -14.91
N LYS A 47 -7.70 8.58 -14.41
CA LYS A 47 -8.02 9.00 -13.04
C LYS A 47 -7.48 8.01 -12.00
N ILE A 48 -7.46 6.71 -12.29
CA ILE A 48 -6.83 5.70 -11.43
C ILE A 48 -5.34 5.99 -11.32
N ILE A 49 -4.65 6.20 -12.44
CA ILE A 49 -3.22 6.52 -12.48
C ILE A 49 -2.96 7.83 -11.73
N GLN A 50 -3.74 8.89 -11.98
CA GLN A 50 -3.59 10.17 -11.30
C GLN A 50 -3.80 10.04 -9.78
N ASN A 51 -4.82 9.30 -9.34
CA ASN A 51 -5.07 9.06 -7.92
C ASN A 51 -3.93 8.27 -7.27
N LEU A 52 -3.35 7.29 -7.97
CA LEU A 52 -2.17 6.55 -7.50
C LEU A 52 -0.96 7.48 -7.36
N TRP A 53 -0.69 8.32 -8.36
CA TRP A 53 0.39 9.31 -8.32
C TRP A 53 0.20 10.33 -7.20
N ASP A 54 -1.01 10.81 -6.98
CA ASP A 54 -1.33 11.75 -5.91
C ASP A 54 -1.14 11.12 -4.52
N ARG A 55 -1.48 9.85 -4.37
CA ARG A 55 -1.23 9.09 -3.13
C ARG A 55 0.26 8.90 -2.88
N ILE A 56 1.04 8.61 -3.91
CA ILE A 56 2.50 8.43 -3.79
C ILE A 56 3.20 9.75 -3.48
N LYS A 57 2.74 10.87 -4.04
CA LYS A 57 3.42 12.17 -3.91
C LYS A 57 3.07 12.96 -2.66
N LYS A 58 1.83 12.91 -2.18
CA LYS A 58 1.34 13.83 -1.12
C LYS A 58 1.73 13.45 0.31
N PRO A 59 1.62 12.19 0.75
CA PRO A 59 1.67 11.90 2.19
C PRO A 59 3.06 11.93 2.79
N ALA A 60 4.07 11.64 2.00
CA ALA A 60 5.44 11.50 2.47
C ALA A 60 6.36 12.62 1.98
N ALA A 61 5.83 13.67 1.31
CA ALA A 61 6.64 14.77 0.81
C ALA A 61 7.52 15.38 1.92
N GLY A 62 8.83 15.43 1.68
CA GLY A 62 9.81 15.91 2.65
C GLY A 62 10.16 14.96 3.80
N LYS A 63 9.53 13.78 3.90
CA LYS A 63 9.89 12.78 4.91
C LYS A 63 11.12 11.98 4.47
N LYS A 64 12.03 11.78 5.41
CA LYS A 64 13.23 10.98 5.22
C LYS A 64 13.28 9.87 6.27
N SER A 65 13.78 8.71 5.89
CA SER A 65 14.00 7.61 6.82
C SER A 65 15.14 6.73 6.34
N SER A 66 15.97 6.27 7.26
CA SER A 66 17.08 5.37 6.94
C SER A 66 16.71 3.93 7.25
N ILE A 67 17.23 3.01 6.44
CA ILE A 67 17.11 1.57 6.64
C ILE A 67 18.47 0.91 6.43
N LYS A 68 18.82 -0.05 7.29
CA LYS A 68 20.05 -0.83 7.16
C LYS A 68 19.75 -2.20 6.59
N LEU A 69 20.42 -2.56 5.50
CA LEU A 69 20.34 -3.88 4.87
C LEU A 69 21.54 -4.75 5.32
N GLU A 70 21.33 -6.06 5.40
CA GLU A 70 22.45 -7.00 5.60
C GLU A 70 23.24 -7.23 4.32
N ARG A 71 22.50 -7.29 3.20
CA ARG A 71 23.05 -7.42 1.85
C ARG A 71 22.18 -6.62 0.91
N MET A 72 22.79 -6.04 -0.10
CA MET A 72 22.08 -5.34 -1.16
C MET A 72 22.70 -5.60 -2.52
N LEU A 73 21.85 -5.58 -3.54
CA LEU A 73 22.19 -5.54 -4.95
C LEU A 73 21.52 -4.31 -5.56
N ARG A 74 22.30 -3.48 -6.21
CA ARG A 74 21.78 -2.31 -6.94
C ARG A 74 21.71 -2.59 -8.43
N HIS A 75 20.62 -2.19 -9.04
CA HIS A 75 20.46 -2.12 -10.47
C HIS A 75 19.70 -0.83 -10.81
N GLU A 76 20.39 0.10 -11.45
CA GLU A 76 19.86 1.44 -11.78
C GLU A 76 19.23 2.14 -10.56
N ASN A 77 17.92 2.41 -10.63
CA ASN A 77 17.12 3.05 -9.58
C ASN A 77 16.43 2.03 -8.65
N THR A 78 16.89 0.78 -8.65
CA THR A 78 16.31 -0.29 -7.86
C THR A 78 17.36 -0.90 -6.93
N ILE A 79 16.96 -1.15 -5.69
CA ILE A 79 17.75 -1.90 -4.72
C ILE A 79 16.97 -3.14 -4.31
N LEU A 80 17.57 -4.31 -4.46
CA LEU A 80 17.12 -5.55 -3.85
C LEU A 80 17.98 -5.80 -2.61
N GLY A 81 17.34 -6.04 -1.46
CA GLY A 81 18.07 -6.20 -0.22
C GLY A 81 17.49 -7.23 0.74
N ILE A 82 18.35 -7.73 1.61
CA ILE A 82 17.98 -8.54 2.77
C ILE A 82 18.14 -7.68 4.01
N LEU A 83 17.12 -7.64 4.88
CA LEU A 83 17.17 -6.91 6.12
C LEU A 83 16.70 -7.76 7.30
N LYS A 84 17.16 -7.41 8.50
CA LYS A 84 16.66 -8.03 9.73
C LYS A 84 15.23 -7.60 10.01
N LEU A 85 14.42 -8.48 10.56
CA LEU A 85 13.05 -8.16 10.98
C LEU A 85 13.00 -6.98 11.97
N ARG A 86 14.04 -6.82 12.80
CA ARG A 86 14.18 -5.69 13.71
C ARG A 86 14.28 -4.36 12.96
N GLU A 87 15.13 -4.29 11.93
CA GLU A 87 15.30 -3.08 11.12
C GLU A 87 13.98 -2.69 10.45
N LEU A 88 13.25 -3.69 9.93
CA LEU A 88 11.91 -3.45 9.38
C LEU A 88 10.93 -2.93 10.42
N THR A 89 10.94 -3.53 11.63
CA THR A 89 10.08 -3.09 12.74
C THR A 89 10.36 -1.65 13.12
N ASP A 90 11.62 -1.28 13.24
CA ASP A 90 12.05 0.07 13.60
C ASP A 90 11.68 1.07 12.51
N PHE A 91 11.91 0.71 11.23
CA PHE A 91 11.52 1.51 10.08
C PHE A 91 9.99 1.75 10.04
N VAL A 92 9.20 0.69 10.13
CA VAL A 92 7.73 0.79 10.11
C VAL A 92 7.20 1.55 11.32
N SER A 93 7.76 1.32 12.50
CA SER A 93 7.35 2.02 13.72
C SER A 93 7.57 3.53 13.63
N LYS A 94 8.72 3.96 13.11
CA LYS A 94 9.08 5.38 12.93
C LYS A 94 8.22 6.08 11.87
N ASN A 95 7.78 5.35 10.85
CA ASN A 95 7.15 5.92 9.66
C ASN A 95 5.65 5.55 9.55
N LYS A 96 5.06 4.99 10.60
CA LYS A 96 3.72 4.39 10.59
C LYS A 96 2.61 5.31 10.08
N GLU A 97 2.72 6.60 10.34
CA GLU A 97 1.70 7.59 10.00
C GLU A 97 1.50 7.77 8.49
N TYR A 98 2.53 7.49 7.69
CA TYR A 98 2.48 7.74 6.25
C TYR A 98 2.96 6.59 5.37
N VAL A 99 3.73 5.63 5.90
CA VAL A 99 4.42 4.61 5.09
C VAL A 99 3.48 3.64 4.37
N PHE A 100 2.20 3.57 4.78
CA PHE A 100 1.19 2.69 4.19
C PHE A 100 0.12 3.40 3.37
N GLU A 101 0.17 4.72 3.24
CA GLU A 101 -0.90 5.48 2.58
C GLU A 101 -1.06 5.15 1.09
N SER A 102 0.02 4.74 0.43
CA SER A 102 -0.01 4.27 -0.96
C SER A 102 -0.29 2.77 -1.11
N ASN A 103 -0.56 2.06 0.00
CA ASN A 103 -0.88 0.64 -0.09
C ASN A 103 -2.33 0.44 -0.52
N ILE A 104 -2.52 -0.14 -1.71
CA ILE A 104 -3.85 -0.37 -2.30
C ILE A 104 -4.67 -1.39 -1.50
N ARG A 105 -3.99 -2.32 -0.83
CA ARG A 105 -4.64 -3.32 0.03
C ARG A 105 -4.66 -2.80 1.46
N GLN A 106 -5.85 -2.42 1.92
CA GLN A 106 -6.04 -2.10 3.35
C GLN A 106 -5.62 -3.29 4.21
N TRP A 107 -4.93 -3.00 5.31
CA TRP A 107 -4.57 -4.03 6.28
C TRP A 107 -5.81 -4.74 6.82
N MET A 108 -5.95 -6.01 6.49
CA MET A 108 -7.00 -6.86 7.02
C MET A 108 -6.62 -7.26 8.45
N GLN A 109 -7.51 -6.95 9.41
CA GLN A 109 -7.31 -7.23 10.84
C GLN A 109 -6.89 -8.68 11.12
N PHE A 110 -6.29 -8.93 12.29
CA PHE A 110 -5.66 -10.19 12.78
C PHE A 110 -6.45 -11.49 12.59
N LYS A 111 -7.69 -11.46 12.15
CA LYS A 111 -8.57 -12.62 12.06
C LYS A 111 -8.39 -13.46 10.79
N THR A 112 -7.56 -13.04 9.84
CA THR A 112 -7.33 -13.80 8.61
C THR A 112 -6.38 -14.98 8.84
N THR A 113 -6.60 -16.06 8.09
CA THR A 113 -5.73 -17.26 8.12
C THR A 113 -4.27 -16.92 7.81
N VAL A 114 -4.04 -15.97 6.89
CA VAL A 114 -2.70 -15.50 6.53
C VAL A 114 -1.99 -14.85 7.72
N ASN A 115 -2.66 -13.97 8.44
CA ASN A 115 -2.08 -13.29 9.61
C ASN A 115 -1.81 -14.25 10.77
N LYS A 116 -2.60 -15.33 10.90
CA LYS A 116 -2.33 -16.40 11.86
C LYS A 116 -1.05 -17.16 11.51
N GLY A 117 -0.89 -17.57 10.24
CA GLY A 117 0.30 -18.28 9.77
C GLY A 117 1.58 -17.44 9.89
N LEU A 118 1.53 -16.13 9.54
CA LEU A 118 2.64 -15.21 9.74
C LEU A 118 3.08 -15.15 11.22
N ARG A 119 2.12 -15.03 12.12
CA ARG A 119 2.38 -14.96 13.56
C ARG A 119 2.95 -16.27 14.11
N GLU A 120 2.38 -17.40 13.71
CA GLU A 120 2.87 -18.71 14.08
C GLU A 120 4.33 -18.89 13.65
N THR A 121 4.68 -18.55 12.41
CA THR A 121 6.05 -18.61 11.91
C THR A 121 6.99 -17.74 12.73
N LEU A 122 6.59 -16.52 13.07
CA LEU A 122 7.40 -15.61 13.90
C LEU A 122 7.64 -16.15 15.32
N GLN A 123 6.67 -16.88 15.88
CA GLN A 123 6.76 -17.46 17.22
C GLN A 123 7.55 -18.77 17.26
N THR A 124 7.32 -19.66 16.30
CA THR A 124 7.83 -21.04 16.34
C THR A 124 9.12 -21.21 15.56
N ASN A 125 9.28 -20.50 14.45
CA ASN A 125 10.42 -20.67 13.54
C ASN A 125 10.78 -19.38 12.77
N PRO A 126 11.23 -18.33 13.46
CA PRO A 126 11.52 -17.04 12.84
C PRO A 126 12.60 -17.10 11.75
N GLY A 127 13.53 -18.06 11.81
CA GLY A 127 14.54 -18.28 10.78
C GLY A 127 13.99 -18.73 9.44
N LYS A 128 12.79 -19.30 9.40
CA LYS A 128 12.10 -19.67 8.14
C LYS A 128 11.18 -18.59 7.61
N PHE A 129 11.03 -17.46 8.30
CA PHE A 129 10.12 -16.39 7.91
C PHE A 129 10.40 -15.88 6.49
N PHE A 130 11.66 -15.80 6.11
CA PHE A 130 12.10 -15.39 4.77
C PHE A 130 11.48 -16.26 3.66
N PHE A 131 11.37 -17.58 3.87
CA PHE A 131 10.89 -18.51 2.85
C PHE A 131 9.37 -18.53 2.69
N TYR A 132 8.65 -18.04 3.70
CA TYR A 132 7.17 -18.07 3.70
C TYR A 132 6.54 -16.72 3.37
N ASN A 133 7.36 -15.72 3.00
CA ASN A 133 6.87 -14.39 2.71
C ASN A 133 7.41 -13.86 1.38
N ASN A 134 6.55 -13.14 0.65
CA ASN A 134 6.86 -12.58 -0.66
C ASN A 134 7.72 -11.30 -0.60
N GLY A 135 8.26 -10.99 0.58
CA GLY A 135 9.04 -9.77 0.77
C GLY A 135 8.16 -8.51 0.87
N ILE A 136 8.84 -7.37 0.80
CA ILE A 136 8.22 -6.04 0.91
C ILE A 136 8.75 -5.18 -0.21
N THR A 137 7.86 -4.41 -0.85
CA THR A 137 8.22 -3.42 -1.86
C THR A 137 8.02 -2.04 -1.27
N ILE A 138 9.08 -1.25 -1.26
CA ILE A 138 9.08 0.15 -0.84
C ILE A 138 9.37 1.00 -2.07
N VAL A 139 8.46 1.90 -2.40
CA VAL A 139 8.66 2.92 -3.44
C VAL A 139 9.10 4.20 -2.75
N VAL A 140 10.04 4.88 -3.34
CA VAL A 140 10.62 6.14 -2.84
C VAL A 140 10.69 7.17 -3.94
N SER A 141 10.65 8.45 -3.60
CA SER A 141 10.88 9.51 -4.60
C SER A 141 12.36 9.59 -4.99
N ASP A 142 13.25 9.25 -4.05
CA ASP A 142 14.70 9.22 -4.25
C ASP A 142 15.36 8.39 -3.12
N PHE A 143 16.61 8.01 -3.28
CA PHE A 143 17.41 7.38 -2.22
C PHE A 143 18.88 7.77 -2.32
N THR A 144 19.56 7.72 -1.17
CA THR A 144 21.00 7.96 -1.06
C THR A 144 21.65 6.81 -0.28
N GLU A 145 22.69 6.23 -0.84
CA GLU A 145 23.52 5.25 -0.12
C GLU A 145 24.47 5.96 0.84
N LEU A 146 24.35 5.68 2.12
CA LEU A 146 25.17 6.29 3.18
C LEU A 146 26.42 5.46 3.54
N GLY A 147 26.66 4.34 2.86
CA GLY A 147 27.71 3.37 3.17
C GLY A 147 27.24 2.28 4.14
N GLU A 148 28.05 1.21 4.29
CA GLU A 148 27.75 0.06 5.16
C GLU A 148 26.35 -0.55 4.99
N ASN A 149 25.85 -0.60 3.75
CA ASN A 149 24.51 -1.05 3.41
C ASN A 149 23.39 -0.24 4.07
N MET A 150 23.64 1.00 4.48
CA MET A 150 22.63 1.93 4.96
C MET A 150 22.15 2.81 3.83
N ILE A 151 20.85 2.97 3.74
CA ILE A 151 20.17 3.75 2.70
C ILE A 151 19.27 4.79 3.35
N GLU A 152 19.39 6.04 2.94
CA GLU A 152 18.41 7.09 3.25
C GLU A 152 17.34 7.08 2.14
N LEU A 153 16.10 6.95 2.53
CA LEU A 153 14.92 6.88 1.67
C LEU A 153 14.14 8.18 1.76
N PHE A 154 13.77 8.74 0.62
CA PHE A 154 12.97 9.96 0.52
C PHE A 154 11.54 9.60 0.17
N ALA A 155 10.58 10.09 0.95
CA ALA A 155 9.16 9.82 0.80
C ALA A 155 8.81 8.32 0.69
N PRO A 156 9.29 7.44 1.60
CA PRO A 156 9.10 5.99 1.47
C PRO A 156 7.65 5.57 1.65
N GLN A 157 7.18 4.68 0.76
CA GLN A 157 5.85 4.09 0.76
C GLN A 157 5.92 2.57 0.58
N ILE A 158 5.34 1.81 1.51
CA ILE A 158 5.20 0.35 1.38
C ILE A 158 3.99 0.06 0.49
N VAL A 159 4.23 -0.27 -0.77
CA VAL A 159 3.18 -0.58 -1.76
C VAL A 159 2.80 -2.06 -1.77
N ASN A 160 3.71 -2.93 -1.34
CA ASN A 160 3.45 -4.36 -1.13
C ASN A 160 4.07 -4.83 0.18
N GLY A 161 3.41 -5.81 0.85
CA GLY A 161 3.87 -6.37 2.12
C GLY A 161 3.33 -5.68 3.38
N ALA A 162 2.25 -4.88 3.30
CA ALA A 162 1.64 -4.23 4.45
C ALA A 162 1.18 -5.23 5.52
N GLN A 163 0.61 -6.38 5.13
CA GLN A 163 0.21 -7.45 6.05
C GLN A 163 1.42 -8.00 6.82
N THR A 164 2.48 -8.31 6.09
CA THR A 164 3.76 -8.79 6.66
C THR A 164 4.33 -7.76 7.63
N SER A 165 4.45 -6.51 7.22
CA SER A 165 5.02 -5.41 8.02
C SER A 165 4.25 -5.16 9.30
N ASN A 166 2.92 -5.12 9.23
CA ASN A 166 2.06 -4.92 10.41
C ASN A 166 2.08 -6.14 11.34
N SER A 167 2.15 -7.37 10.80
CA SER A 167 2.24 -8.59 11.63
C SER A 167 3.56 -8.68 12.40
N ILE A 168 4.68 -8.28 11.77
CA ILE A 168 5.99 -8.19 12.41
C ILE A 168 5.98 -7.13 13.51
N LEU A 169 5.42 -5.94 13.23
CA LEU A 169 5.31 -4.85 14.19
C LEU A 169 4.48 -5.26 15.42
N ASP A 170 3.34 -5.92 15.22
CA ASP A 170 2.48 -6.41 16.30
C ASP A 170 3.18 -7.48 17.15
N HIS A 171 3.85 -8.42 16.51
CA HIS A 171 4.64 -9.45 17.20
C HIS A 171 5.73 -8.82 18.07
N SER A 172 6.49 -7.85 17.53
CA SER A 172 7.55 -7.16 18.27
C SER A 172 7.02 -6.40 19.51
N LYS A 173 5.83 -5.79 19.42
CA LYS A 173 5.21 -5.11 20.57
C LYS A 173 4.81 -6.09 21.67
N ARG A 174 4.31 -7.26 21.32
CA ARG A 174 3.89 -8.28 22.27
C ARG A 174 5.08 -8.91 22.99
N THR A 175 6.17 -9.17 22.26
CA THR A 175 7.39 -9.76 22.86
C THR A 175 8.19 -8.80 23.74
N LYS A 176 8.06 -7.48 23.54
CA LYS A 176 8.68 -6.48 24.44
C LYS A 176 7.89 -6.30 25.75
N ASN A 177 6.64 -6.74 25.81
CA ASN A 177 5.77 -6.61 26.99
C ASN A 177 5.68 -7.93 27.79
N MET A 178 6.43 -8.98 27.44
CA MET A 178 6.66 -10.19 28.20
C MET A 178 8.03 -10.14 28.88
#